data_9a6595deb599412a2916aca595f08380
#
_entry.id   9a6595deb599412a2916aca595f08380
#
_cell.length_a   1.000
_cell.length_b   1.000
_cell.length_c   1.000
_cell.angle_alpha   90.00
_cell.angle_beta   90.00
_cell.angle_gamma   90.00
#
_symmetry.space_group_name_H-M   'P 1'
#
loop_
_entity.id
_entity.type
_entity.pdbx_description
1 polymer ?
#
loop_
_entity_poly.entity_id
_entity_poly.type
_entity_poly.pdbx_seq_one_letter_code
_entity_poly.pdbx_strand_id
1 'polypeptide(L)'
;MKRVAMGPVWLALAMAPMMATSASAQVQLDTPAGGWRATSGAQKDFLQEVNYPAANVNANGRSAVALIQGRIHTLPKPKGAGAGDDDAARQPARLVVDGVALPLSLNEDGGFARPWSFGSGAHGVEVRAPGTGVARRTQFIEAGARTGVKLRVVLSWDSDGTDLDLHVVAPDGQHVFYGDRVAANGGALDVDVTTGFGPEIYASPTPPAGAWHVYVNYYGAGERRDVITVAQLAVITDEGTPRERQQVFRVPMRKPGELTRVRSFQLP
;
A
#
# COMPACT_ATOMS: atom_id res chain seq x y z
N MET A 1 -38.11 67.25 49.72
CA MET A 1 -37.99 65.82 49.68
C MET A 1 -38.03 65.36 48.24
N LYS A 2 -36.86 65.01 47.64
CA LYS A 2 -36.74 64.53 46.27
C LYS A 2 -36.61 63.01 46.30
N ARG A 3 -37.54 62.30 45.67
CA ARG A 3 -37.46 60.85 45.52
C ARG A 3 -36.57 60.52 44.33
N VAL A 4 -35.53 59.73 44.58
CA VAL A 4 -34.68 59.18 43.52
C VAL A 4 -35.31 57.84 43.10
N ALA A 5 -35.66 57.73 41.84
CA ALA A 5 -36.14 56.46 41.23
C ALA A 5 -34.96 55.63 40.81
N MET A 6 -34.82 54.41 41.37
CA MET A 6 -33.87 53.41 40.93
C MET A 6 -34.50 52.63 39.78
N GLY A 7 -33.95 52.72 38.60
CA GLY A 7 -34.32 51.91 37.44
C GLY A 7 -33.62 50.53 37.49
N PRO A 8 -34.21 49.46 36.92
CA PRO A 8 -33.64 48.15 36.94
C PRO A 8 -32.42 48.03 35.98
N VAL A 9 -31.30 47.54 36.52
CA VAL A 9 -30.10 47.17 35.75
C VAL A 9 -30.36 45.80 35.15
N TRP A 10 -30.47 45.76 33.80
CA TRP A 10 -30.55 44.52 33.05
C TRP A 10 -29.11 44.04 32.83
N LEU A 11 -28.79 42.92 33.49
CA LEU A 11 -27.53 42.21 33.27
C LEU A 11 -27.68 41.37 31.97
N ALA A 12 -27.10 41.88 30.87
CA ALA A 12 -27.05 41.13 29.61
C ALA A 12 -25.98 40.05 29.74
N LEU A 13 -26.42 38.79 29.90
CA LEU A 13 -25.56 37.62 29.87
C LEU A 13 -25.13 37.39 28.42
N ALA A 14 -23.93 37.81 28.05
CA ALA A 14 -23.33 37.54 26.73
C ALA A 14 -22.98 36.05 26.64
N MET A 15 -23.81 35.27 25.97
CA MET A 15 -23.43 33.92 25.53
C MET A 15 -22.38 34.03 24.43
N ALA A 16 -21.13 33.78 24.76
CA ALA A 16 -20.09 33.58 23.76
C ALA A 16 -20.40 32.30 22.94
N PRO A 17 -20.41 32.38 21.59
CA PRO A 17 -20.58 31.20 20.79
C PRO A 17 -19.39 30.27 21.04
N MET A 18 -19.66 29.06 21.55
CA MET A 18 -18.71 27.98 21.68
C MET A 18 -18.38 27.52 20.25
N MET A 19 -17.26 28.02 19.70
CA MET A 19 -16.73 27.56 18.44
C MET A 19 -16.35 26.10 18.63
N ALA A 20 -17.19 25.21 18.12
CA ALA A 20 -16.85 23.80 17.98
C ALA A 20 -15.68 23.73 16.96
N THR A 21 -14.46 23.53 17.45
CA THR A 21 -13.33 23.19 16.60
C THR A 21 -13.61 21.82 16.01
N SER A 22 -13.99 21.79 14.74
CA SER A 22 -14.05 20.55 13.98
C SER A 22 -12.63 19.97 13.95
N ALA A 23 -12.41 18.85 14.65
CA ALA A 23 -11.17 18.11 14.53
C ALA A 23 -11.07 17.63 13.09
N SER A 24 -10.16 18.21 12.31
CA SER A 24 -9.87 17.74 10.96
C SER A 24 -9.05 16.44 11.03
N ALA A 25 -9.28 15.51 10.10
CA ALA A 25 -8.44 14.35 9.98
C ALA A 25 -6.97 14.79 9.83
N GLN A 26 -6.07 14.11 10.54
CA GLN A 26 -4.64 14.38 10.46
C GLN A 26 -3.93 13.09 10.03
N VAL A 27 -3.10 13.17 9.00
CA VAL A 27 -2.27 12.06 8.52
C VAL A 27 -0.84 12.30 8.98
N GLN A 28 -0.31 11.36 9.77
CA GLN A 28 1.11 11.25 10.06
C GLN A 28 1.70 10.19 9.14
N LEU A 29 2.79 10.51 8.46
CA LEU A 29 3.53 9.62 7.58
C LEU A 29 5.00 9.76 7.91
N ASP A 30 5.60 8.65 8.31
CA ASP A 30 7.03 8.59 8.57
C ASP A 30 7.79 8.44 7.25
N THR A 31 9.00 8.98 7.20
CA THR A 31 9.88 8.72 6.06
C THR A 31 10.28 7.25 6.11
N PRO A 32 10.07 6.47 5.02
CA PRO A 32 10.45 5.08 4.99
C PRO A 32 11.92 4.88 5.38
N ALA A 33 12.14 3.97 6.32
CA ALA A 33 13.46 3.64 6.82
C ALA A 33 13.86 2.24 6.33
N GLY A 34 15.13 2.06 6.01
CA GLY A 34 15.60 0.86 5.35
C GLY A 34 15.32 0.96 3.86
N GLY A 35 16.10 0.26 3.10
CA GLY A 35 15.97 0.26 1.66
C GLY A 35 15.36 -1.02 1.21
N TRP A 36 15.12 -1.07 -0.05
CA TRP A 36 14.94 -2.28 -0.76
C TRP A 36 16.16 -2.67 -1.55
N ARG A 37 16.19 -3.88 -1.93
CA ARG A 37 17.24 -4.38 -2.75
C ARG A 37 16.71 -5.27 -3.83
N ALA A 38 16.78 -4.83 -5.06
CA ALA A 38 16.76 -5.78 -6.13
C ALA A 38 17.88 -6.78 -5.88
N THR A 39 17.53 -7.99 -5.81
CA THR A 39 18.53 -9.01 -5.76
C THR A 39 19.36 -8.89 -7.02
N SER A 40 20.58 -8.41 -6.88
CA SER A 40 21.52 -8.43 -7.98
C SER A 40 21.92 -9.87 -8.22
N GLY A 41 21.23 -10.61 -9.07
CA GLY A 41 21.55 -11.97 -9.44
C GLY A 41 21.61 -12.90 -8.22
N ALA A 42 21.53 -14.14 -8.32
CA ALA A 42 21.83 -15.26 -7.43
C ALA A 42 21.86 -15.09 -5.89
N GLN A 43 21.63 -13.94 -5.31
CA GLN A 43 21.54 -13.77 -3.87
C GLN A 43 20.14 -14.23 -3.43
N LYS A 44 20.06 -15.47 -2.99
CA LYS A 44 18.85 -16.10 -2.46
C LYS A 44 18.50 -15.66 -1.03
N ASP A 45 19.39 -14.93 -0.40
CA ASP A 45 19.27 -14.48 0.99
C ASP A 45 18.69 -13.06 1.03
N PHE A 46 17.44 -12.91 0.78
CA PHE A 46 16.77 -11.66 1.05
C PHE A 46 15.64 -11.84 2.06
N LEU A 47 15.41 -10.78 2.79
CA LEU A 47 14.35 -10.70 3.75
C LEU A 47 13.03 -10.63 3.04
N GLN A 48 12.17 -11.54 3.40
CA GLN A 48 10.77 -11.40 3.13
C GLN A 48 10.08 -10.94 4.40
N GLU A 49 9.37 -9.86 4.29
CA GLU A 49 8.35 -9.53 5.26
C GLU A 49 7.04 -10.16 4.80
N VAL A 50 6.69 -11.26 5.44
CA VAL A 50 5.37 -11.87 5.28
C VAL A 50 4.48 -11.22 6.32
N ASN A 51 3.44 -10.57 5.89
CA ASN A 51 2.50 -9.92 6.78
C ASN A 51 1.49 -10.94 7.35
N TYR A 52 2.02 -12.01 7.93
CA TYR A 52 1.25 -12.87 8.82
C TYR A 52 1.21 -12.23 10.21
N PRO A 53 0.19 -12.54 11.04
CA PRO A 53 0.17 -12.12 12.45
C PRO A 53 1.39 -12.60 13.25
N ALA A 54 2.22 -13.44 12.66
CA ALA A 54 3.41 -13.99 13.29
C ALA A 54 4.56 -14.02 12.30
N ALA A 55 5.51 -13.19 12.48
CA ALA A 55 6.87 -13.34 12.03
C ALA A 55 7.31 -12.56 10.79
N ASN A 56 7.99 -11.48 11.06
CA ASN A 56 9.11 -11.04 10.23
C ASN A 56 10.15 -12.16 10.20
N VAL A 57 10.25 -12.88 9.12
CA VAL A 57 11.32 -13.84 8.91
C VAL A 57 12.55 -13.06 8.46
N ASN A 58 13.37 -12.68 9.45
CA ASN A 58 14.65 -12.07 9.16
C ASN A 58 15.70 -13.15 8.88
N ALA A 59 15.84 -13.54 7.63
CA ALA A 59 16.97 -14.35 7.22
C ALA A 59 18.23 -13.48 7.23
N ASN A 60 19.11 -13.69 8.19
CA ASN A 60 20.42 -13.05 8.33
C ASN A 60 20.47 -11.58 8.79
N GLY A 61 19.45 -11.06 9.46
CA GLY A 61 19.53 -9.73 10.08
C GLY A 61 19.65 -8.55 9.11
N ARG A 62 19.32 -8.73 7.85
CA ARG A 62 19.34 -7.68 6.83
C ARG A 62 17.92 -7.28 6.47
N SER A 63 17.51 -6.07 6.80
CA SER A 63 16.26 -5.53 6.28
C SER A 63 16.39 -5.29 4.79
N ALA A 64 15.62 -6.02 4.01
CA ALA A 64 15.57 -5.86 2.56
C ALA A 64 14.43 -4.94 2.13
N VAL A 65 13.47 -4.70 2.99
CA VAL A 65 12.21 -4.03 2.66
C VAL A 65 12.02 -2.83 3.56
N ALA A 66 11.70 -1.68 2.96
CA ALA A 66 11.30 -0.51 3.70
C ALA A 66 9.85 -0.65 4.18
N LEU A 67 9.55 -0.09 5.35
CA LEU A 67 8.18 0.06 5.82
C LEU A 67 7.68 1.47 5.55
N ILE A 68 6.55 1.55 4.87
CA ILE A 68 5.74 2.76 4.77
C ILE A 68 4.79 2.73 5.95
N GLN A 69 5.05 3.55 6.97
CA GLN A 69 4.29 3.51 8.22
C GLN A 69 3.87 4.89 8.68
N GLY A 70 2.85 4.91 9.52
CA GLY A 70 2.32 6.14 10.08
C GLY A 70 0.97 5.92 10.75
N ARG A 71 0.23 7.01 10.91
CA ARG A 71 -1.08 6.99 11.55
C ARG A 71 -2.01 8.01 10.92
N ILE A 72 -3.27 7.62 10.74
CA ILE A 72 -4.36 8.53 10.40
C ILE A 72 -5.20 8.73 11.65
N HIS A 73 -5.19 9.94 12.18
CA HIS A 73 -6.07 10.32 13.26
C HIS A 73 -7.45 10.59 12.64
N THR A 74 -8.35 9.61 12.79
CA THR A 74 -9.71 9.71 12.27
C THR A 74 -10.53 10.67 13.11
N LEU A 75 -11.50 11.31 12.45
CA LEU A 75 -12.55 12.05 13.15
C LEU A 75 -13.29 11.12 14.12
N PRO A 76 -13.74 11.62 15.27
CA PRO A 76 -14.62 10.85 16.14
C PRO A 76 -15.82 10.37 15.33
N LYS A 77 -16.23 9.10 15.53
CA LYS A 77 -17.44 8.55 14.91
C LYS A 77 -18.61 9.52 15.15
N PRO A 78 -19.44 9.82 14.13
CA PRO A 78 -20.63 10.61 14.36
C PRO A 78 -21.46 9.96 15.47
N LYS A 79 -21.89 10.73 16.46
CA LYS A 79 -22.80 10.25 17.50
C LYS A 79 -24.11 9.82 16.82
N GLY A 80 -24.38 8.51 16.80
CA GLY A 80 -25.60 7.97 16.21
C GLY A 80 -25.41 6.91 15.11
N ALA A 81 -24.19 6.60 14.72
CA ALA A 81 -23.93 5.45 13.85
C ALA A 81 -24.28 4.17 14.60
N GLY A 82 -25.30 3.44 14.14
CA GLY A 82 -25.73 2.18 14.73
C GLY A 82 -24.69 1.08 14.53
N ALA A 83 -24.80 0.00 15.32
CA ALA A 83 -23.89 -1.15 15.29
C ALA A 83 -23.88 -1.93 13.94
N GLY A 84 -24.63 -1.48 12.92
CA GLY A 84 -24.67 -2.05 11.57
C GLY A 84 -23.80 -1.32 10.54
N ASP A 85 -23.22 -0.14 10.89
CA ASP A 85 -22.43 0.68 9.96
C ASP A 85 -20.91 0.41 10.04
N ASP A 86 -20.49 -0.67 10.67
CA ASP A 86 -19.08 -1.01 10.82
C ASP A 86 -18.36 -1.25 9.48
N ASP A 87 -19.06 -1.65 8.43
CA ASP A 87 -18.48 -1.81 7.09
C ASP A 87 -18.20 -0.47 6.39
N ALA A 88 -19.01 0.57 6.63
CA ALA A 88 -18.73 1.92 6.11
C ALA A 88 -17.57 2.60 6.84
N ALA A 89 -17.34 2.24 8.10
CA ALA A 89 -16.25 2.77 8.92
C ALA A 89 -14.87 2.20 8.53
N ARG A 90 -14.82 1.17 7.71
CA ARG A 90 -13.60 0.46 7.30
C ARG A 90 -13.16 0.71 5.87
N GLN A 91 -13.56 1.83 5.26
CA GLN A 91 -13.00 2.18 3.96
C GLN A 91 -11.47 2.26 4.07
N PRO A 92 -10.73 1.54 3.22
CA PRO A 92 -9.28 1.61 3.24
C PRO A 92 -8.82 3.04 2.95
N ALA A 93 -7.74 3.44 3.57
CA ALA A 93 -7.00 4.61 3.12
C ALA A 93 -6.40 4.34 1.73
N ARG A 94 -5.84 5.35 1.10
CA ARG A 94 -5.13 5.19 -0.16
C ARG A 94 -3.65 5.47 0.03
N LEU A 95 -2.83 4.52 -0.36
CA LEU A 95 -1.40 4.68 -0.49
C LEU A 95 -1.07 4.96 -1.97
N VAL A 96 -0.18 5.91 -2.22
CA VAL A 96 0.39 6.15 -3.55
C VAL A 96 1.90 6.17 -3.43
N VAL A 97 2.56 5.28 -4.15
CA VAL A 97 4.03 5.20 -4.20
C VAL A 97 4.47 5.36 -5.64
N ASP A 98 5.24 6.39 -5.93
CA ASP A 98 5.75 6.69 -7.27
C ASP A 98 4.66 6.64 -8.36
N GLY A 99 3.46 7.15 -8.03
CA GLY A 99 2.32 7.14 -8.93
C GLY A 99 1.44 5.89 -8.89
N VAL A 100 1.90 4.78 -8.31
CA VAL A 100 1.07 3.56 -8.11
C VAL A 100 0.15 3.76 -6.93
N ALA A 101 -1.15 3.77 -7.17
CA ALA A 101 -2.17 3.91 -6.14
C ALA A 101 -2.74 2.55 -5.75
N LEU A 102 -2.80 2.27 -4.44
CA LEU A 102 -3.35 1.04 -3.88
C LEU A 102 -4.13 1.31 -2.60
N PRO A 103 -5.04 0.41 -2.20
CA PRO A 103 -5.70 0.49 -0.92
C PRO A 103 -4.71 0.29 0.24
N LEU A 104 -4.98 0.91 1.38
CA LEU A 104 -4.16 0.82 2.58
C LEU A 104 -5.05 0.47 3.76
N SER A 105 -4.83 -0.72 4.33
CA SER A 105 -5.50 -1.15 5.55
C SER A 105 -5.05 -0.30 6.74
N LEU A 106 -5.98 0.00 7.62
CA LEU A 106 -5.73 0.70 8.87
C LEU A 106 -6.02 -0.25 10.03
N ASN A 107 -5.18 -0.19 11.06
CA ASN A 107 -5.47 -0.81 12.34
C ASN A 107 -6.62 -0.06 13.05
N GLU A 108 -7.15 -0.62 14.11
CA GLU A 108 -8.23 -0.01 14.91
C GLU A 108 -7.88 1.39 15.43
N ASP A 109 -6.60 1.63 15.70
CA ASP A 109 -6.07 2.91 16.20
C ASP A 109 -5.68 3.89 15.07
N GLY A 110 -5.97 3.53 13.80
CA GLY A 110 -5.61 4.31 12.61
C GLY A 110 -4.16 4.16 12.17
N GLY A 111 -3.39 3.31 12.82
CA GLY A 111 -2.02 2.99 12.43
C GLY A 111 -1.98 2.18 11.13
N PHE A 112 -0.90 2.33 10.38
CA PHE A 112 -0.61 1.53 9.19
C PHE A 112 0.88 1.24 9.07
N ALA A 113 1.18 0.08 8.51
CA ALA A 113 2.51 -0.32 8.09
C ALA A 113 2.39 -1.18 6.84
N ARG A 114 3.09 -0.80 5.75
CA ARG A 114 3.11 -1.57 4.51
C ARG A 114 4.54 -1.74 4.02
N PRO A 115 4.97 -2.97 3.74
CA PRO A 115 6.26 -3.21 3.14
C PRO A 115 6.28 -2.70 1.70
N TRP A 116 7.41 -2.17 1.30
CA TRP A 116 7.65 -1.73 -0.07
C TRP A 116 9.12 -1.94 -0.43
N SER A 117 9.38 -2.31 -1.68
CA SER A 117 10.73 -2.35 -2.19
C SER A 117 11.02 -1.10 -3.02
N PHE A 118 12.00 -0.31 -2.59
CA PHE A 118 12.43 0.88 -3.34
C PHE A 118 13.69 0.59 -4.14
N GLY A 119 13.70 0.99 -5.39
CA GLY A 119 14.90 1.03 -6.21
C GLY A 119 15.83 2.18 -5.79
N SER A 120 16.96 2.35 -6.49
CA SER A 120 17.81 3.54 -6.29
C SER A 120 17.16 4.78 -6.88
N GLY A 121 17.31 5.92 -6.21
CA GLY A 121 16.86 7.22 -6.71
C GLY A 121 15.83 7.92 -5.83
N ALA A 122 15.12 8.87 -6.43
CA ALA A 122 14.13 9.68 -5.76
C ALA A 122 12.76 9.00 -5.76
N HIS A 123 12.11 8.97 -4.60
CA HIS A 123 10.81 8.36 -4.40
C HIS A 123 9.84 9.30 -3.73
N GLY A 124 8.55 9.13 -4.03
CA GLY A 124 7.45 9.86 -3.43
C GLY A 124 6.40 8.92 -2.84
N VAL A 125 6.06 9.12 -1.58
CA VAL A 125 5.01 8.38 -0.89
C VAL A 125 3.93 9.34 -0.44
N GLU A 126 2.67 9.04 -0.74
CA GLU A 126 1.52 9.81 -0.32
C GLU A 126 0.48 8.88 0.32
N VAL A 127 -0.03 9.28 1.48
CA VAL A 127 -1.15 8.60 2.15
C VAL A 127 -2.32 9.56 2.22
N ARG A 128 -3.49 9.08 1.79
CA ARG A 128 -4.76 9.82 1.82
C ARG A 128 -5.73 9.16 2.79
N ALA A 129 -6.24 9.97 3.70
CA ALA A 129 -7.27 9.52 4.64
C ALA A 129 -8.60 9.22 3.91
N PRO A 130 -9.32 8.16 4.31
CA PRO A 130 -10.59 7.80 3.68
C PRO A 130 -11.63 8.91 3.88
N GLY A 131 -12.41 9.20 2.84
CA GLY A 131 -13.58 10.08 2.90
C GLY A 131 -13.32 11.57 3.18
N THR A 132 -12.08 12.00 3.41
CA THR A 132 -11.79 13.36 3.88
C THR A 132 -11.02 14.22 2.89
N GLY A 133 -10.35 13.63 1.92
CA GLY A 133 -9.43 14.34 1.01
C GLY A 133 -8.11 14.80 1.66
N VAL A 134 -7.93 14.58 2.96
CA VAL A 134 -6.69 14.93 3.66
C VAL A 134 -5.59 13.95 3.25
N ALA A 135 -4.45 14.50 2.86
CA ALA A 135 -3.31 13.71 2.42
C ALA A 135 -2.01 14.20 3.07
N ARG A 136 -1.07 13.29 3.22
CA ARG A 136 0.31 13.57 3.61
C ARG A 136 1.25 12.94 2.61
N ARG A 137 2.26 13.69 2.19
CA ARG A 137 3.31 13.24 1.27
C ARG A 137 4.67 13.36 1.93
N THR A 138 5.54 12.39 1.67
CA THR A 138 6.97 12.47 1.91
C THR A 138 7.72 12.17 0.62
N GLN A 139 8.92 12.73 0.49
CA GLN A 139 9.86 12.45 -0.61
C GLN A 139 11.20 12.15 0.00
N PHE A 140 11.92 11.20 -0.57
CA PHE A 140 13.24 10.81 -0.10
C PHE A 140 14.07 10.25 -1.26
N ILE A 141 15.37 10.08 -1.01
CA ILE A 141 16.30 9.48 -1.96
C ILE A 141 16.80 8.17 -1.36
N GLU A 142 16.56 7.06 -2.07
CA GLU A 142 17.17 5.77 -1.73
C GLU A 142 18.58 5.72 -2.36
N ALA A 143 19.59 5.81 -1.49
CA ALA A 143 20.99 5.79 -1.88
C ALA A 143 21.69 4.46 -1.59
N GLY A 144 21.05 3.56 -0.85
CA GLY A 144 21.58 2.26 -0.47
C GLY A 144 21.42 1.17 -1.53
N ALA A 145 20.44 1.32 -2.43
CA ALA A 145 20.25 0.39 -3.54
C ALA A 145 21.34 0.60 -4.61
N ARG A 146 22.01 -0.49 -5.00
CA ARG A 146 23.14 -0.42 -5.94
C ARG A 146 22.71 -0.38 -7.40
N THR A 147 21.51 -0.86 -7.70
CA THR A 147 20.99 -0.96 -9.07
C THR A 147 19.57 -0.41 -9.12
N GLY A 148 19.26 0.30 -10.19
CA GLY A 148 17.88 0.70 -10.48
C GLY A 148 17.05 -0.51 -10.91
N VAL A 149 15.74 -0.39 -10.79
CA VAL A 149 14.78 -1.40 -11.26
C VAL A 149 14.39 -1.06 -12.69
N LYS A 150 14.53 -2.01 -13.61
CA LYS A 150 14.09 -1.83 -15.01
C LYS A 150 12.71 -2.40 -15.30
N LEU A 151 12.32 -3.41 -14.54
CA LEU A 151 10.98 -3.98 -14.59
C LEU A 151 10.47 -4.16 -13.15
N ARG A 152 9.34 -3.54 -12.85
CA ARG A 152 8.59 -3.76 -11.61
C ARG A 152 7.17 -4.15 -11.93
N VAL A 153 6.66 -5.11 -11.20
CA VAL A 153 5.25 -5.51 -11.24
C VAL A 153 4.70 -5.42 -9.83
N VAL A 154 3.65 -4.61 -9.65
CA VAL A 154 2.99 -4.43 -8.35
C VAL A 154 1.57 -4.95 -8.47
N LEU A 155 1.25 -5.95 -7.66
CA LEU A 155 -0.10 -6.45 -7.47
C LEU A 155 -0.69 -5.85 -6.19
N SER A 156 -1.92 -5.39 -6.26
CA SER A 156 -2.75 -5.00 -5.13
C SER A 156 -4.20 -5.39 -5.39
N TRP A 157 -5.06 -5.41 -4.37
CA TRP A 157 -6.46 -5.75 -4.53
C TRP A 157 -7.34 -4.97 -3.54
N ASP A 158 -8.66 -4.96 -3.76
CA ASP A 158 -9.59 -4.08 -3.06
C ASP A 158 -10.32 -4.72 -1.87
N SER A 159 -9.99 -5.95 -1.51
CA SER A 159 -10.61 -6.67 -0.41
C SER A 159 -9.66 -6.92 0.75
N ASP A 160 -10.20 -6.82 1.96
CA ASP A 160 -9.50 -7.20 3.19
C ASP A 160 -9.58 -8.71 3.43
N GLY A 161 -8.59 -9.26 4.12
CA GLY A 161 -8.54 -10.67 4.49
C GLY A 161 -8.44 -11.65 3.33
N THR A 162 -8.26 -11.17 2.09
CA THR A 162 -8.02 -12.02 0.92
C THR A 162 -6.53 -12.11 0.61
N ASP A 163 -6.15 -13.20 -0.05
CA ASP A 163 -4.80 -13.50 -0.46
C ASP A 163 -4.75 -13.75 -1.97
N LEU A 164 -4.02 -12.89 -2.69
CA LEU A 164 -3.77 -13.01 -4.11
C LEU A 164 -2.27 -13.12 -4.36
N ASP A 165 -1.85 -14.16 -5.07
CA ASP A 165 -0.46 -14.40 -5.41
C ASP A 165 -0.09 -13.86 -6.79
N LEU A 166 1.04 -13.19 -6.86
CA LEU A 166 1.66 -12.73 -8.10
C LEU A 166 2.57 -13.82 -8.68
N HIS A 167 2.34 -14.15 -9.93
CA HIS A 167 3.18 -15.06 -10.69
C HIS A 167 3.76 -14.32 -11.91
N VAL A 168 5.08 -14.29 -12.02
CA VAL A 168 5.77 -13.66 -13.15
C VAL A 168 6.61 -14.71 -13.89
N VAL A 169 6.33 -14.89 -15.17
CA VAL A 169 7.07 -15.81 -16.04
C VAL A 169 7.90 -15.00 -17.03
N ALA A 170 9.20 -15.17 -16.96
CA ALA A 170 10.17 -14.50 -17.82
C ALA A 170 10.34 -15.21 -19.16
N PRO A 171 10.96 -14.54 -20.19
CA PRO A 171 11.17 -15.13 -21.52
C PRO A 171 12.03 -16.40 -21.54
N ASP A 172 12.90 -16.56 -20.55
CA ASP A 172 13.77 -17.72 -20.36
C ASP A 172 13.07 -18.89 -19.64
N GLY A 173 11.76 -18.75 -19.37
CA GLY A 173 10.94 -19.76 -18.71
C GLY A 173 11.04 -19.75 -17.19
N GLN A 174 11.84 -18.89 -16.59
CA GLN A 174 11.87 -18.76 -15.13
C GLN A 174 10.55 -18.20 -14.60
N HIS A 175 10.04 -18.81 -13.56
CA HIS A 175 8.76 -18.48 -12.94
C HIS A 175 9.00 -18.06 -11.49
N VAL A 176 8.72 -16.79 -11.19
CA VAL A 176 8.83 -16.22 -9.86
C VAL A 176 7.46 -16.08 -9.23
N PHE A 177 7.30 -16.60 -8.02
CA PHE A 177 6.09 -16.58 -7.20
C PHE A 177 6.47 -16.87 -5.74
N TYR A 178 5.53 -16.92 -4.80
CA TYR A 178 5.80 -17.15 -3.38
C TYR A 178 6.64 -18.39 -3.08
N GLY A 179 6.48 -19.47 -3.88
CA GLY A 179 7.21 -20.74 -3.72
C GLY A 179 8.62 -20.76 -4.32
N ASP A 180 8.91 -19.90 -5.31
CA ASP A 180 10.24 -19.71 -5.91
C ASP A 180 10.43 -18.22 -6.24
N ARG A 181 11.02 -17.50 -5.30
CA ARG A 181 11.01 -16.05 -5.26
C ARG A 181 12.12 -15.38 -6.00
N VAL A 182 13.19 -16.09 -6.33
CA VAL A 182 14.40 -15.51 -6.93
C VAL A 182 14.78 -16.28 -8.17
N ALA A 183 14.69 -15.61 -9.29
CA ALA A 183 15.13 -16.14 -10.57
C ALA A 183 16.65 -15.97 -10.75
N ALA A 184 17.28 -16.88 -11.49
CA ALA A 184 18.71 -16.80 -11.82
C ALA A 184 19.05 -15.57 -12.68
N ASN A 185 18.06 -15.02 -13.41
CA ASN A 185 18.20 -13.78 -14.17
C ASN A 185 18.15 -12.50 -13.31
N GLY A 186 18.05 -12.61 -11.97
CA GLY A 186 18.04 -11.51 -11.04
C GLY A 186 16.67 -10.90 -10.77
N GLY A 187 15.59 -11.46 -11.32
CA GLY A 187 14.24 -11.10 -10.95
C GLY A 187 13.83 -11.71 -9.60
N ALA A 188 13.07 -10.98 -8.80
CA ALA A 188 12.66 -11.46 -7.48
C ALA A 188 11.29 -10.92 -7.05
N LEU A 189 10.56 -11.74 -6.28
CA LEU A 189 9.39 -11.32 -5.52
C LEU A 189 9.88 -10.73 -4.19
N ASP A 190 9.97 -9.41 -4.13
CA ASP A 190 10.56 -8.70 -2.99
C ASP A 190 9.58 -8.51 -1.84
N VAL A 191 8.30 -8.35 -2.15
CA VAL A 191 7.22 -8.14 -1.20
C VAL A 191 6.11 -9.13 -1.50
N ASP A 192 5.60 -9.76 -0.45
CA ASP A 192 4.55 -10.77 -0.48
C ASP A 192 3.65 -10.54 0.75
N VAL A 193 2.49 -9.92 0.53
CA VAL A 193 1.51 -9.59 1.57
C VAL A 193 0.29 -10.47 1.40
N THR A 194 0.01 -11.30 2.40
CA THR A 194 -1.03 -12.34 2.35
C THR A 194 -2.31 -12.00 3.11
N THR A 195 -2.42 -10.79 3.68
CA THR A 195 -3.49 -10.42 4.62
C THR A 195 -4.54 -9.43 4.10
N GLY A 196 -4.59 -9.21 2.80
CA GLY A 196 -5.53 -8.28 2.18
C GLY A 196 -4.89 -6.98 1.70
N PHE A 197 -5.47 -6.43 0.63
CA PHE A 197 -5.04 -5.24 -0.09
C PHE A 197 -3.66 -5.33 -0.76
N GLY A 198 -2.79 -6.27 -0.39
CA GLY A 198 -1.41 -6.35 -0.87
C GLY A 198 -0.49 -5.31 -0.22
N PRO A 199 0.62 -4.95 -0.85
CA PRO A 199 1.02 -5.35 -2.19
C PRO A 199 1.80 -6.67 -2.25
N GLU A 200 1.89 -7.24 -3.46
CA GLU A 200 2.98 -8.11 -3.86
C GLU A 200 3.81 -7.42 -4.93
N ILE A 201 5.13 -7.50 -4.82
CA ILE A 201 6.02 -6.74 -5.69
C ILE A 201 7.12 -7.64 -6.25
N TYR A 202 7.09 -7.78 -7.56
CA TYR A 202 8.21 -8.32 -8.33
C TYR A 202 9.08 -7.18 -8.84
N ALA A 203 10.40 -7.37 -8.81
CA ALA A 203 11.35 -6.43 -9.40
C ALA A 203 12.49 -7.15 -10.10
N SER A 204 12.96 -6.57 -11.20
CA SER A 204 14.14 -7.04 -11.93
C SER A 204 15.01 -5.85 -12.37
N PRO A 205 16.30 -5.84 -11.99
CA PRO A 205 17.24 -4.81 -12.45
C PRO A 205 17.72 -5.07 -13.89
N THR A 206 17.69 -6.32 -14.34
CA THR A 206 18.21 -6.75 -15.65
C THR A 206 17.25 -7.74 -16.30
N PRO A 207 16.00 -7.30 -16.60
CA PRO A 207 15.04 -8.21 -17.19
C PRO A 207 15.51 -8.63 -18.59
N PRO A 208 15.48 -9.93 -18.94
CA PRO A 208 15.80 -10.40 -20.27
C PRO A 208 14.80 -9.87 -21.31
N ALA A 209 15.30 -9.61 -22.53
CA ALA A 209 14.46 -9.27 -23.66
C ALA A 209 13.53 -10.43 -24.03
N GLY A 210 12.33 -10.13 -24.49
CA GLY A 210 11.39 -11.14 -24.93
C GLY A 210 10.00 -11.07 -24.28
N ALA A 211 9.24 -12.15 -24.39
CA ALA A 211 7.85 -12.23 -23.94
C ALA A 211 7.75 -12.53 -22.44
N TRP A 212 7.07 -11.66 -21.73
CA TRP A 212 6.74 -11.79 -20.32
C TRP A 212 5.27 -12.10 -20.12
N HIS A 213 4.97 -12.92 -19.12
CA HIS A 213 3.60 -13.26 -18.76
C HIS A 213 3.40 -13.05 -17.26
N VAL A 214 2.31 -12.37 -16.90
CA VAL A 214 1.95 -12.13 -15.51
C VAL A 214 0.59 -12.73 -15.23
N TYR A 215 0.53 -13.56 -14.20
CA TYR A 215 -0.69 -14.19 -13.71
C TYR A 215 -0.95 -13.75 -12.28
N VAL A 216 -2.21 -13.82 -11.90
CA VAL A 216 -2.65 -13.66 -10.52
C VAL A 216 -3.41 -14.92 -10.12
N ASN A 217 -3.05 -15.52 -9.01
CA ASN A 217 -3.77 -16.60 -8.38
C ASN A 217 -4.58 -16.06 -7.21
N TYR A 218 -5.85 -16.43 -7.13
CA TYR A 218 -6.66 -16.18 -5.95
C TYR A 218 -6.45 -17.33 -4.97
N TYR A 219 -5.50 -17.18 -4.04
CA TYR A 219 -5.13 -18.24 -3.12
C TYR A 219 -6.18 -18.45 -2.05
N GLY A 220 -6.61 -17.39 -1.36
CA GLY A 220 -7.53 -17.50 -0.25
C GLY A 220 -8.45 -16.29 -0.04
N ALA A 221 -9.66 -16.56 0.43
CA ALA A 221 -10.68 -15.55 0.73
C ALA A 221 -10.78 -15.22 2.24
N GLY A 222 -9.87 -15.74 3.06
CA GLY A 222 -9.97 -15.64 4.51
C GLY A 222 -11.26 -16.27 5.03
N GLU A 223 -11.96 -15.58 5.90
CA GLU A 223 -13.26 -16.03 6.44
C GLU A 223 -14.43 -15.83 5.45
N ARG A 224 -14.25 -15.02 4.41
CA ARG A 224 -15.26 -14.66 3.42
C ARG A 224 -15.12 -15.51 2.16
N ARG A 225 -15.89 -16.61 2.06
CA ARG A 225 -15.73 -17.59 0.97
C ARG A 225 -16.17 -17.13 -0.42
N ASP A 226 -16.97 -16.07 -0.54
CA ASP A 226 -17.61 -15.65 -1.79
C ASP A 226 -17.33 -14.19 -2.16
N VAL A 227 -16.15 -13.68 -1.82
CA VAL A 227 -15.78 -12.29 -2.14
C VAL A 227 -15.17 -12.23 -3.53
N ILE A 228 -15.82 -11.52 -4.42
CA ILE A 228 -15.18 -11.05 -5.64
C ILE A 228 -14.22 -9.95 -5.23
N THR A 229 -12.94 -10.13 -5.56
CA THR A 229 -11.93 -9.09 -5.35
C THR A 229 -11.40 -8.58 -6.68
N VAL A 230 -11.10 -7.28 -6.76
CA VAL A 230 -10.52 -6.70 -7.96
C VAL A 230 -9.02 -6.59 -7.79
N ALA A 231 -8.30 -7.45 -8.49
CA ALA A 231 -6.84 -7.36 -8.61
C ALA A 231 -6.47 -6.14 -9.46
N GLN A 232 -5.52 -5.33 -8.99
CA GLN A 232 -4.89 -4.27 -9.75
C GLN A 232 -3.42 -4.60 -9.94
N LEU A 233 -3.01 -4.69 -11.20
CA LEU A 233 -1.63 -4.95 -11.59
C LEU A 233 -1.04 -3.69 -12.22
N ALA A 234 0.04 -3.16 -11.63
CA ALA A 234 0.83 -2.10 -12.23
C ALA A 234 2.14 -2.69 -12.78
N VAL A 235 2.41 -2.46 -14.06
CA VAL A 235 3.67 -2.83 -14.72
C VAL A 235 4.43 -1.56 -15.01
N ILE A 236 5.62 -1.43 -14.43
CA ILE A 236 6.52 -0.28 -14.56
C ILE A 236 7.79 -0.73 -15.25
N THR A 237 8.17 -0.03 -16.30
CA THR A 237 9.43 -0.27 -17.02
C THR A 237 10.31 0.98 -16.96
N ASP A 238 11.63 0.79 -16.92
CA ASP A 238 12.64 1.85 -16.85
C ASP A 238 12.41 2.85 -15.69
N GLU A 239 12.04 2.32 -14.51
CA GLU A 239 11.70 3.09 -13.30
C GLU A 239 12.77 4.16 -12.97
N GLY A 240 12.30 5.36 -12.62
CA GLY A 240 13.15 6.49 -12.25
C GLY A 240 13.92 7.13 -13.40
N THR A 241 13.66 6.75 -14.65
CA THR A 241 14.30 7.31 -15.83
C THR A 241 13.33 8.14 -16.68
N PRO A 242 13.80 9.00 -17.59
CA PRO A 242 12.94 9.69 -18.54
C PRO A 242 12.15 8.77 -19.50
N ARG A 243 12.49 7.48 -19.53
CA ARG A 243 11.78 6.47 -20.34
C ARG A 243 10.78 5.67 -19.53
N GLU A 244 10.60 5.97 -18.27
CA GLU A 244 9.66 5.26 -17.42
C GLU A 244 8.27 5.18 -18.04
N ARG A 245 7.71 3.99 -18.05
CA ARG A 245 6.34 3.73 -18.48
C ARG A 245 5.63 2.94 -17.41
N GLN A 246 4.43 3.37 -17.07
CA GLN A 246 3.55 2.71 -16.13
C GLN A 246 2.24 2.33 -16.81
N GLN A 247 1.85 1.07 -16.68
CA GLN A 247 0.57 0.55 -17.18
C GLN A 247 -0.17 -0.12 -16.03
N VAL A 248 -1.46 0.16 -15.90
CA VAL A 248 -2.31 -0.39 -14.84
C VAL A 248 -3.44 -1.20 -15.47
N PHE A 249 -3.63 -2.42 -14.96
CA PHE A 249 -4.68 -3.36 -15.38
C PHE A 249 -5.52 -3.72 -14.16
N ARG A 250 -6.82 -3.93 -14.35
CA ARG A 250 -7.73 -4.39 -13.31
C ARG A 250 -8.49 -5.61 -13.78
N VAL A 251 -8.54 -6.63 -12.94
CA VAL A 251 -9.18 -7.90 -13.25
C VAL A 251 -9.99 -8.36 -12.03
N PRO A 252 -11.29 -8.67 -12.20
CA PRO A 252 -12.07 -9.28 -11.14
C PRO A 252 -11.66 -10.73 -10.96
N MET A 253 -11.30 -11.10 -9.73
CA MET A 253 -11.03 -12.46 -9.28
C MET A 253 -12.26 -12.95 -8.53
N ARG A 254 -12.85 -14.07 -8.96
CA ARG A 254 -14.21 -14.46 -8.52
C ARG A 254 -14.24 -15.40 -7.34
N LYS A 255 -13.23 -16.25 -7.23
CA LYS A 255 -13.19 -17.28 -6.19
C LYS A 255 -11.78 -17.81 -5.96
N PRO A 256 -11.49 -18.33 -4.76
CA PRO A 256 -10.25 -19.05 -4.50
C PRO A 256 -10.00 -20.18 -5.48
N GLY A 257 -8.74 -20.38 -5.87
CA GLY A 257 -8.29 -21.33 -6.88
C GLY A 257 -8.33 -20.79 -8.32
N GLU A 258 -8.83 -19.57 -8.56
CA GLU A 258 -8.81 -18.96 -9.88
C GLU A 258 -7.38 -18.47 -10.20
N LEU A 259 -6.83 -18.95 -11.32
CA LEU A 259 -5.56 -18.46 -11.88
C LEU A 259 -5.85 -17.73 -13.19
N THR A 260 -5.54 -16.45 -13.23
CA THR A 260 -5.84 -15.59 -14.36
C THR A 260 -4.56 -14.96 -14.92
N ARG A 261 -4.35 -15.11 -16.26
CA ARG A 261 -3.30 -14.35 -16.93
C ARG A 261 -3.78 -12.92 -17.15
N VAL A 262 -3.23 -11.99 -16.39
CA VAL A 262 -3.63 -10.58 -16.44
C VAL A 262 -2.96 -9.85 -17.58
N ARG A 263 -1.68 -10.14 -17.84
CA ARG A 263 -0.94 -9.43 -18.89
C ARG A 263 0.14 -10.29 -19.53
N SER A 264 0.32 -10.09 -20.84
CA SER A 264 1.54 -10.45 -21.55
C SER A 264 2.09 -9.20 -22.23
N PHE A 265 3.41 -9.04 -22.22
CA PHE A 265 4.09 -7.92 -22.85
C PHE A 265 5.48 -8.31 -23.35
N GLN A 266 6.06 -7.50 -24.21
CA GLN A 266 7.41 -7.68 -24.74
C GLN A 266 8.33 -6.62 -24.15
N LEU A 267 9.49 -7.04 -23.72
CA LEU A 267 10.62 -6.13 -23.47
C LEU A 267 11.60 -6.21 -24.63
N PRO A 268 12.21 -5.07 -25.01
CA PRO A 268 13.17 -5.01 -26.12
C PRO A 268 14.47 -5.72 -25.85
#